data_af818d85578dd8478c36804b3c970bf8
#
_entry.id   af818d85578dd8478c36804b3c970bf8
#
_cell.length_a   1.000
_cell.length_b   1.000
_cell.length_c   1.000
_cell.angle_alpha   90.00
_cell.angle_beta   90.00
_cell.angle_gamma   90.00
#
_symmetry.space_group_name_H-M   'P 1'
#
loop_
_entity.id
_entity.type
_entity.pdbx_description
1 polymer ?
#
loop_
_entity_poly.entity_id
_entity_poly.type
_entity_poly.pdbx_seq_one_letter_code
_entity_poly.pdbx_strand_id
1 'polypeptide(L)'
;MKAKLTIGTRQSLLALWQSNHIAALLRKEYPECEVVLKKIVTKGDRILDVPLAQIGGKGLFTKEIEEDLLDGTVDLAVHSLKDMPTVLPEGLCLTAITERANVGDAFVSNKYGSFEELPLGAVVGTSSLRRKAQLLAKRPDLEIRDLRGNVDTRLRKLDEGLYDAIILAAAGLERLGHGDRISSLISADVCLPAVGQGALAIETRTADKEVRDMLSFLNDLNTKQATDAERAFLGLLEGGCQVPIGVHADVEGENIRIEAIIAALDGSTILRDTINGKADDAVSLGQQLGKKMLAAGGQEILASIL
;
A
#
# COMPACT_ATOMS: atom_id res chain seq x y z
N MET A 1 30.19 11.10 0.61
CA MET A 1 29.45 9.99 -0.03
C MET A 1 29.91 8.68 0.61
N LYS A 2 28.95 7.89 1.16
CA LYS A 2 29.28 6.59 1.77
C LYS A 2 29.87 5.64 0.74
N ALA A 3 30.95 4.95 1.12
CA ALA A 3 31.58 3.93 0.27
C ALA A 3 30.73 2.62 0.21
N LYS A 4 29.84 2.45 1.20
CA LYS A 4 28.95 1.28 1.28
C LYS A 4 27.57 1.68 1.81
N LEU A 5 26.51 1.13 1.20
CA LEU A 5 25.14 1.23 1.66
C LEU A 5 24.54 -0.16 1.89
N THR A 6 23.91 -0.36 3.03
CA THR A 6 23.21 -1.60 3.39
C THR A 6 21.71 -1.37 3.38
N ILE A 7 20.99 -2.10 2.52
CA ILE A 7 19.53 -2.06 2.40
C ILE A 7 18.92 -3.17 3.25
N GLY A 8 18.11 -2.80 4.25
CA GLY A 8 17.25 -3.73 4.98
C GLY A 8 16.06 -4.17 4.14
N THR A 9 15.79 -5.49 4.06
CA THR A 9 14.69 -6.03 3.27
C THR A 9 14.11 -7.29 3.87
N ARG A 10 12.80 -7.49 3.71
CA ARG A 10 12.14 -8.77 3.99
C ARG A 10 12.58 -9.84 3.00
N GLN A 11 12.27 -11.12 3.31
CA GLN A 11 12.66 -12.24 2.46
C GLN A 11 11.62 -12.60 1.39
N SER A 12 10.43 -11.97 1.37
CA SER A 12 9.43 -12.23 0.34
C SER A 12 9.93 -11.82 -1.05
N LEU A 13 9.52 -12.53 -2.10
CA LEU A 13 9.95 -12.24 -3.47
C LEU A 13 9.67 -10.79 -3.87
N LEU A 14 8.52 -10.25 -3.49
CA LEU A 14 8.17 -8.85 -3.78
C LEU A 14 9.09 -7.87 -3.05
N ALA A 15 9.38 -8.08 -1.77
CA ALA A 15 10.29 -7.21 -1.02
C ALA A 15 11.72 -7.26 -1.57
N LEU A 16 12.19 -8.45 -1.95
CA LEU A 16 13.49 -8.63 -2.59
C LEU A 16 13.55 -7.93 -3.95
N TRP A 17 12.49 -8.06 -4.76
CA TRP A 17 12.42 -7.34 -6.03
C TRP A 17 12.52 -5.83 -5.83
N GLN A 18 11.72 -5.27 -4.89
CA GLN A 18 11.70 -3.84 -4.56
C GLN A 18 13.09 -3.35 -4.13
N SER A 19 13.74 -4.08 -3.22
CA SER A 19 15.06 -3.71 -2.71
C SER A 19 16.15 -3.85 -3.78
N ASN A 20 16.08 -4.88 -4.64
CA ASN A 20 17.01 -5.03 -5.76
C ASN A 20 16.82 -3.93 -6.81
N HIS A 21 15.57 -3.50 -7.06
CA HIS A 21 15.29 -2.39 -7.96
C HIS A 21 15.97 -1.10 -7.47
N ILE A 22 15.80 -0.76 -6.20
CA ILE A 22 16.47 0.41 -5.60
C ILE A 22 17.99 0.25 -5.58
N ALA A 23 18.48 -0.94 -5.26
CA ALA A 23 19.93 -1.22 -5.32
C ALA A 23 20.51 -1.03 -6.74
N ALA A 24 19.77 -1.41 -7.78
CA ALA A 24 20.19 -1.20 -9.17
C ALA A 24 20.25 0.30 -9.52
N LEU A 25 19.27 1.09 -9.09
CA LEU A 25 19.26 2.55 -9.29
C LEU A 25 20.44 3.21 -8.55
N LEU A 26 20.71 2.82 -7.30
CA LEU A 26 21.83 3.33 -6.51
C LEU A 26 23.19 2.99 -7.13
N ARG A 27 23.39 1.76 -7.62
CA ARG A 27 24.62 1.36 -8.30
C ARG A 27 24.83 2.11 -9.61
N LYS A 28 23.75 2.47 -10.30
CA LYS A 28 23.83 3.27 -11.52
C LYS A 28 24.23 4.71 -11.21
N GLU A 29 23.65 5.31 -10.17
CA GLU A 29 23.92 6.69 -9.77
C GLU A 29 25.28 6.86 -9.08
N TYR A 30 25.67 5.86 -8.26
CA TYR A 30 26.91 5.86 -7.47
C TYR A 30 27.74 4.60 -7.75
N PRO A 31 28.42 4.48 -8.89
CA PRO A 31 29.16 3.26 -9.28
C PRO A 31 30.25 2.82 -8.29
N GLU A 32 30.83 3.80 -7.55
CA GLU A 32 31.88 3.56 -6.56
C GLU A 32 31.33 3.10 -5.18
N CYS A 33 30.00 3.14 -5.00
CA CYS A 33 29.39 2.75 -3.74
C CYS A 33 28.99 1.26 -3.76
N GLU A 34 29.50 0.50 -2.79
CA GLU A 34 29.06 -0.89 -2.59
C GLU A 34 27.63 -0.90 -2.03
N VAL A 35 26.66 -1.48 -2.75
CA VAL A 35 25.28 -1.62 -2.29
C VAL A 35 24.97 -3.08 -2.02
N VAL A 36 24.70 -3.41 -0.74
CA VAL A 36 24.38 -4.77 -0.27
C VAL A 36 22.97 -4.86 0.33
N LEU A 37 22.37 -6.05 0.28
CA LEU A 37 21.08 -6.32 0.90
C LEU A 37 21.27 -7.15 2.18
N LYS A 38 20.65 -6.71 3.29
CA LYS A 38 20.50 -7.47 4.54
C LYS A 38 19.07 -8.00 4.64
N LYS A 39 18.90 -9.33 4.57
CA LYS A 39 17.59 -9.98 4.70
C LYS A 39 17.21 -10.09 6.16
N ILE A 40 16.02 -9.58 6.50
CA ILE A 40 15.46 -9.53 7.84
C ILE A 40 14.16 -10.32 7.87
N VAL A 41 13.93 -11.11 8.90
CA VAL A 41 12.68 -11.87 9.10
C VAL A 41 11.81 -11.11 10.08
N THR A 42 10.66 -10.63 9.62
CA THR A 42 9.74 -9.88 10.48
C THR A 42 8.75 -10.80 11.19
N LYS A 43 8.13 -10.31 12.26
CA LYS A 43 7.06 -11.01 12.97
C LYS A 43 5.89 -11.34 12.02
N GLY A 44 5.57 -10.43 11.11
CA GLY A 44 4.53 -10.64 10.11
C GLY A 44 4.84 -11.75 9.11
N ASP A 45 6.10 -12.04 8.84
CA ASP A 45 6.52 -13.15 7.96
C ASP A 45 6.37 -14.52 8.65
N ARG A 46 6.39 -14.55 9.99
CA ARG A 46 6.28 -15.78 10.79
C ARG A 46 4.84 -16.18 11.07
N ILE A 47 3.91 -15.23 11.12
CA ILE A 47 2.51 -15.48 11.50
C ILE A 47 1.67 -15.60 10.23
N LEU A 48 1.38 -16.83 9.80
CA LEU A 48 0.62 -17.11 8.58
C LEU A 48 -0.84 -17.50 8.84
N ASP A 49 -1.18 -17.98 10.05
CA ASP A 49 -2.43 -18.68 10.35
C ASP A 49 -3.52 -17.80 10.99
N VAL A 50 -3.21 -16.55 11.34
CA VAL A 50 -4.16 -15.64 12.01
C VAL A 50 -4.46 -14.42 11.11
N PRO A 51 -5.73 -13.99 10.94
CA PRO A 51 -6.06 -12.79 10.17
C PRO A 51 -5.30 -11.56 10.68
N LEU A 52 -4.77 -10.72 9.76
CA LEU A 52 -4.00 -9.52 10.14
C LEU A 52 -4.77 -8.59 11.08
N ALA A 53 -6.10 -8.49 10.88
CA ALA A 53 -7.00 -7.72 11.73
C ALA A 53 -7.03 -8.20 13.20
N GLN A 54 -6.75 -9.47 13.45
CA GLN A 54 -6.75 -10.07 14.80
C GLN A 54 -5.38 -10.02 15.49
N ILE A 55 -4.28 -9.90 14.71
CA ILE A 55 -2.93 -9.91 15.28
C ILE A 55 -2.65 -8.61 16.02
N GLY A 56 -3.33 -7.52 15.67
CA GLY A 56 -3.17 -6.18 16.25
C GLY A 56 -1.70 -5.71 16.23
N GLY A 57 -1.50 -4.44 16.06
CA GLY A 57 -0.16 -3.83 16.19
C GLY A 57 0.32 -3.14 14.91
N LYS A 58 0.74 -1.90 15.09
CA LYS A 58 1.46 -1.12 14.07
C LYS A 58 2.84 -1.76 13.87
N GLY A 59 3.35 -1.76 12.64
CA GLY A 59 4.71 -2.20 12.37
C GLY A 59 4.93 -3.72 12.27
N LEU A 60 3.90 -4.53 12.00
CA LEU A 60 4.02 -5.99 11.90
C LEU A 60 5.07 -6.46 10.87
N PHE A 61 5.31 -5.68 9.84
CA PHE A 61 6.26 -5.96 8.76
C PHE A 61 7.45 -5.01 8.71
N THR A 62 7.53 -4.03 9.62
CA THR A 62 8.56 -2.99 9.59
C THR A 62 9.43 -2.95 10.85
N LYS A 63 8.90 -3.37 12.00
CA LYS A 63 9.52 -3.18 13.31
C LYS A 63 10.98 -3.66 13.40
N GLU A 64 11.26 -4.89 12.96
CA GLU A 64 12.61 -5.45 13.01
C GLU A 64 13.57 -4.75 12.04
N ILE A 65 13.03 -4.19 10.94
CA ILE A 65 13.81 -3.39 9.99
C ILE A 65 14.07 -2.00 10.57
N GLU A 66 13.08 -1.40 11.22
CA GLU A 66 13.19 -0.11 11.91
C GLU A 66 14.19 -0.19 13.08
N GLU A 67 14.23 -1.30 13.84
CA GLU A 67 15.24 -1.58 14.85
C GLU A 67 16.65 -1.62 14.24
N ASP A 68 16.84 -2.34 13.13
CA ASP A 68 18.12 -2.41 12.39
C ASP A 68 18.53 -1.06 11.78
N LEU A 69 17.57 -0.19 11.42
CA LEU A 69 17.84 1.20 10.99
C LEU A 69 18.35 2.03 12.17
N LEU A 70 17.67 1.98 13.32
CA LEU A 70 17.98 2.79 14.50
C LEU A 70 19.35 2.41 15.11
N ASP A 71 19.71 1.14 15.11
CA ASP A 71 21.00 0.66 15.62
C ASP A 71 22.15 0.83 14.62
N GLY A 72 21.85 1.22 13.36
CA GLY A 72 22.84 1.46 12.31
C GLY A 72 23.33 0.23 11.59
N THR A 73 22.71 -0.93 11.78
CA THR A 73 23.03 -2.19 11.06
C THR A 73 22.63 -2.13 9.59
N VAL A 74 21.62 -1.34 9.27
CA VAL A 74 21.25 -0.98 7.88
C VAL A 74 21.21 0.54 7.70
N ASP A 75 21.38 1.01 6.49
CA ASP A 75 21.40 2.44 6.16
C ASP A 75 20.05 2.94 5.66
N LEU A 76 19.35 2.09 4.93
CA LEU A 76 18.01 2.37 4.38
C LEU A 76 17.19 1.09 4.33
N ALA A 77 15.87 1.26 4.28
CA ALA A 77 14.92 0.18 4.02
C ALA A 77 13.98 0.55 2.88
N VAL A 78 13.48 -0.47 2.16
CA VAL A 78 12.57 -0.30 1.02
C VAL A 78 11.27 -1.00 1.34
N HIS A 79 10.17 -0.23 1.28
CA HIS A 79 8.83 -0.72 1.61
C HIS A 79 7.83 -0.42 0.50
N SER A 80 6.78 -1.21 0.40
CA SER A 80 5.55 -0.76 -0.23
C SER A 80 4.94 0.33 0.65
N LEU A 81 4.72 1.54 0.15
CA LEU A 81 4.27 2.67 0.96
C LEU A 81 2.94 2.39 1.67
N LYS A 82 2.04 1.63 1.04
CA LYS A 82 0.74 1.24 1.62
C LYS A 82 0.85 0.40 2.90
N ASP A 83 1.99 -0.23 3.13
CA ASP A 83 2.24 -1.09 4.30
C ASP A 83 2.91 -0.30 5.45
N MET A 84 3.29 0.97 5.19
CA MET A 84 3.92 1.86 6.17
C MET A 84 2.90 2.50 7.10
N PRO A 85 3.17 2.55 8.40
CA PRO A 85 2.33 3.30 9.34
C PRO A 85 2.32 4.80 8.99
N THR A 86 1.24 5.49 9.34
CA THR A 86 1.13 6.95 9.15
C THR A 86 2.06 7.73 10.06
N VAL A 87 2.34 7.18 11.26
CA VAL A 87 3.31 7.72 12.22
C VAL A 87 4.48 6.76 12.32
N LEU A 88 5.66 7.25 12.03
CA LEU A 88 6.91 6.48 12.11
C LEU A 88 7.50 6.53 13.53
N PRO A 89 8.37 5.57 13.90
CA PRO A 89 9.17 5.66 15.11
C PRO A 89 10.03 6.93 15.12
N GLU A 90 10.25 7.47 16.31
CA GLU A 90 11.17 8.60 16.50
C GLU A 90 12.58 8.23 15.99
N GLY A 91 13.21 9.16 15.29
CA GLY A 91 14.53 8.96 14.68
C GLY A 91 14.50 8.40 13.25
N LEU A 92 13.34 8.00 12.73
CA LEU A 92 13.17 7.54 11.35
C LEU A 92 12.33 8.51 10.52
N CYS A 93 12.54 8.48 9.20
CA CYS A 93 11.75 9.26 8.24
C CYS A 93 11.65 8.55 6.88
N LEU A 94 10.61 8.87 6.10
CA LEU A 94 10.54 8.53 4.69
C LEU A 94 11.35 9.58 3.92
N THR A 95 12.53 9.18 3.46
CA THR A 95 13.46 10.07 2.76
C THR A 95 13.09 10.29 1.31
N ALA A 96 12.57 9.26 0.67
CA ALA A 96 12.11 9.35 -0.72
C ALA A 96 10.87 8.49 -0.94
N ILE A 97 9.99 8.98 -1.80
CA ILE A 97 8.88 8.24 -2.38
C ILE A 97 9.13 8.15 -3.87
N THR A 98 9.22 6.92 -4.40
CA THR A 98 9.54 6.72 -5.81
C THR A 98 8.36 7.02 -6.72
N GLU A 99 8.63 7.23 -8.01
CA GLU A 99 7.60 7.29 -9.03
C GLU A 99 6.57 6.17 -8.85
N ARG A 100 5.30 6.52 -8.96
CA ARG A 100 4.17 5.64 -8.66
C ARG A 100 3.92 4.67 -9.80
N ALA A 101 3.97 3.38 -9.52
CA ALA A 101 3.52 2.34 -10.43
C ALA A 101 1.99 2.27 -10.46
N ASN A 102 1.43 1.32 -11.22
CA ASN A 102 0.00 1.10 -11.34
C ASN A 102 -0.70 1.04 -9.98
N VAL A 103 -1.62 1.96 -9.73
CA VAL A 103 -2.36 2.09 -8.47
C VAL A 103 -3.55 1.14 -8.39
N GLY A 104 -3.96 0.54 -9.50
CA GLY A 104 -5.19 -0.24 -9.63
C GLY A 104 -5.17 -1.53 -8.81
N ASP A 105 -6.37 -1.97 -8.48
CA ASP A 105 -6.60 -3.34 -8.02
C ASP A 105 -6.85 -4.24 -9.23
N ALA A 106 -6.07 -5.31 -9.34
CA ALA A 106 -6.18 -6.30 -10.42
C ALA A 106 -7.24 -7.35 -10.07
N PHE A 107 -8.16 -7.55 -10.97
CA PHE A 107 -9.03 -8.73 -11.01
C PHE A 107 -8.27 -9.87 -11.69
N VAL A 108 -8.14 -10.98 -11.00
CA VAL A 108 -7.43 -12.17 -11.47
C VAL A 108 -8.37 -13.37 -11.39
N SER A 109 -8.65 -13.99 -12.51
CA SER A 109 -9.49 -15.18 -12.61
C SER A 109 -8.99 -16.11 -13.72
N ASN A 110 -9.17 -17.42 -13.54
CA ASN A 110 -8.90 -18.41 -14.57
C ASN A 110 -10.11 -18.64 -15.50
N LYS A 111 -11.28 -18.03 -15.18
CA LYS A 111 -12.56 -18.32 -15.86
C LYS A 111 -13.23 -17.08 -16.41
N TYR A 112 -13.08 -15.93 -15.77
CA TYR A 112 -13.84 -14.70 -16.06
C TYR A 112 -12.90 -13.57 -16.45
N GLY A 113 -13.30 -12.77 -17.44
CA GLY A 113 -12.49 -11.66 -17.94
C GLY A 113 -12.55 -10.41 -17.08
N SER A 114 -13.68 -10.19 -16.37
CA SER A 114 -13.88 -9.00 -15.55
C SER A 114 -14.74 -9.28 -14.31
N PHE A 115 -14.76 -8.30 -13.41
CA PHE A 115 -15.55 -8.32 -12.19
C PHE A 115 -17.06 -8.42 -12.48
N GLU A 116 -17.51 -7.77 -13.56
CA GLU A 116 -18.90 -7.73 -14.01
C GLU A 116 -19.38 -9.09 -14.53
N GLU A 117 -18.48 -9.92 -15.05
CA GLU A 117 -18.78 -11.26 -15.58
C GLU A 117 -18.97 -12.34 -14.50
N LEU A 118 -18.65 -12.03 -13.24
CA LEU A 118 -18.80 -12.98 -12.14
C LEU A 118 -20.28 -13.42 -12.01
N PRO A 119 -20.55 -14.74 -11.87
CA PRO A 119 -21.90 -15.23 -11.61
C PRO A 119 -22.42 -14.80 -10.24
N LEU A 120 -23.71 -14.93 -10.01
CA LEU A 120 -24.31 -14.71 -8.69
C LEU A 120 -23.72 -15.69 -7.65
N GLY A 121 -23.36 -15.17 -6.50
CA GLY A 121 -22.77 -15.96 -5.41
C GLY A 121 -21.32 -16.39 -5.65
N ALA A 122 -20.61 -15.79 -6.62
CA ALA A 122 -19.22 -16.12 -6.90
C ALA A 122 -18.31 -15.87 -5.69
N VAL A 123 -17.32 -16.73 -5.53
CA VAL A 123 -16.34 -16.67 -4.43
C VAL A 123 -15.16 -15.79 -4.82
N VAL A 124 -14.98 -14.66 -4.13
CA VAL A 124 -13.88 -13.73 -4.39
C VAL A 124 -12.91 -13.68 -3.21
N GLY A 125 -11.63 -13.96 -3.50
CA GLY A 125 -10.55 -13.99 -2.50
C GLY A 125 -9.95 -12.64 -2.22
N THR A 126 -10.12 -12.10 -1.01
CA THR A 126 -9.39 -10.93 -0.49
C THR A 126 -9.49 -10.86 1.03
N SER A 127 -8.39 -10.51 1.71
CA SER A 127 -8.40 -10.18 3.15
C SER A 127 -8.38 -8.67 3.40
N SER A 128 -8.47 -7.84 2.35
CA SER A 128 -8.53 -6.39 2.48
C SER A 128 -9.95 -5.94 2.78
N LEU A 129 -10.17 -5.34 3.97
CA LEU A 129 -11.47 -4.80 4.36
C LEU A 129 -11.93 -3.69 3.40
N ARG A 130 -10.99 -2.88 2.91
CA ARG A 130 -11.25 -1.86 1.89
C ARG A 130 -11.85 -2.46 0.61
N ARG A 131 -11.23 -3.53 0.10
CA ARG A 131 -11.73 -4.23 -1.10
C ARG A 131 -13.07 -4.89 -0.83
N LYS A 132 -13.16 -5.67 0.27
CA LYS A 132 -14.38 -6.36 0.67
C LYS A 132 -15.58 -5.41 0.68
N ALA A 133 -15.48 -4.30 1.42
CA ALA A 133 -16.57 -3.35 1.56
C ALA A 133 -17.02 -2.76 0.21
N GLN A 134 -16.08 -2.35 -0.63
CA GLN A 134 -16.39 -1.74 -1.92
C GLN A 134 -16.97 -2.73 -2.93
N LEU A 135 -16.43 -3.96 -2.97
CA LEU A 135 -16.96 -5.01 -3.84
C LEU A 135 -18.37 -5.42 -3.44
N LEU A 136 -18.64 -5.61 -2.14
CA LEU A 136 -19.97 -5.93 -1.64
C LEU A 136 -20.99 -4.81 -1.87
N ALA A 137 -20.58 -3.56 -1.83
CA ALA A 137 -21.47 -2.44 -2.16
C ALA A 137 -21.96 -2.46 -3.62
N LYS A 138 -21.15 -2.97 -4.53
CA LYS A 138 -21.51 -3.13 -5.96
C LYS A 138 -22.19 -4.48 -6.23
N ARG A 139 -21.78 -5.53 -5.56
CA ARG A 139 -22.22 -6.90 -5.74
C ARG A 139 -22.45 -7.56 -4.36
N PRO A 140 -23.58 -7.26 -3.70
CA PRO A 140 -23.89 -7.81 -2.36
C PRO A 140 -24.13 -9.32 -2.36
N ASP A 141 -24.28 -9.90 -3.54
CA ASP A 141 -24.44 -11.34 -3.76
C ASP A 141 -23.13 -12.14 -3.65
N LEU A 142 -21.94 -11.48 -3.72
CA LEU A 142 -20.66 -12.15 -3.73
C LEU A 142 -20.31 -12.76 -2.36
N GLU A 143 -19.69 -13.94 -2.39
CA GLU A 143 -19.05 -14.53 -1.21
C GLU A 143 -17.60 -14.09 -1.12
N ILE A 144 -17.29 -13.17 -0.20
CA ILE A 144 -15.91 -12.71 0.03
C ILE A 144 -15.23 -13.62 1.04
N ARG A 145 -14.17 -14.33 0.62
CA ARG A 145 -13.36 -15.21 1.47
C ARG A 145 -11.95 -14.62 1.69
N ASP A 146 -11.40 -14.89 2.88
CA ASP A 146 -10.04 -14.50 3.21
C ASP A 146 -9.01 -15.15 2.30
N LEU A 147 -8.06 -14.34 1.78
CA LEU A 147 -6.96 -14.78 0.94
C LEU A 147 -5.63 -14.31 1.54
N ARG A 148 -4.85 -15.24 2.10
CA ARG A 148 -3.56 -15.01 2.75
C ARG A 148 -2.40 -15.67 2.00
N GLY A 149 -1.19 -15.13 2.25
CA GLY A 149 0.05 -15.57 1.65
C GLY A 149 0.71 -14.48 0.81
N ASN A 150 1.88 -14.76 0.27
CA ASN A 150 2.52 -13.92 -0.75
C ASN A 150 1.76 -14.03 -2.09
N VAL A 151 2.20 -13.28 -3.11
CA VAL A 151 1.53 -13.25 -4.42
C VAL A 151 1.44 -14.64 -5.03
N ASP A 152 2.54 -15.40 -5.05
CA ASP A 152 2.56 -16.75 -5.65
C ASP A 152 1.62 -17.71 -4.93
N THR A 153 1.59 -17.67 -3.59
CA THR A 153 0.66 -18.50 -2.80
C THR A 153 -0.79 -18.16 -3.12
N ARG A 154 -1.12 -16.87 -3.33
CA ARG A 154 -2.49 -16.46 -3.65
C ARG A 154 -2.88 -16.88 -5.06
N LEU A 155 -1.97 -16.77 -6.04
CA LEU A 155 -2.17 -17.25 -7.41
C LEU A 155 -2.38 -18.77 -7.41
N ARG A 156 -1.53 -19.50 -6.70
CA ARG A 156 -1.68 -20.97 -6.56
C ARG A 156 -3.03 -21.36 -5.98
N LYS A 157 -3.52 -20.69 -4.93
CA LYS A 157 -4.85 -20.94 -4.35
C LYS A 157 -5.99 -20.69 -5.35
N LEU A 158 -5.85 -19.69 -6.24
CA LEU A 158 -6.79 -19.51 -7.35
C LEU A 158 -6.71 -20.67 -8.34
N ASP A 159 -5.50 -21.11 -8.70
CA ASP A 159 -5.27 -22.21 -9.64
C ASP A 159 -5.79 -23.55 -9.09
N GLU A 160 -5.77 -23.74 -7.76
CA GLU A 160 -6.39 -24.87 -7.05
C GLU A 160 -7.93 -24.80 -7.05
N GLY A 161 -8.54 -23.72 -7.55
CA GLY A 161 -9.99 -23.56 -7.66
C GLY A 161 -10.69 -23.20 -6.36
N LEU A 162 -9.97 -22.70 -5.35
CA LEU A 162 -10.55 -22.27 -4.06
C LEU A 162 -11.36 -20.97 -4.16
N TYR A 163 -11.21 -20.25 -5.26
CA TYR A 163 -11.86 -18.97 -5.57
C TYR A 163 -12.23 -18.92 -7.06
N ASP A 164 -13.29 -18.21 -7.38
CA ASP A 164 -13.64 -17.88 -8.78
C ASP A 164 -12.78 -16.72 -9.30
N ALA A 165 -12.42 -15.79 -8.41
CA ALA A 165 -11.49 -14.70 -8.65
C ALA A 165 -10.76 -14.28 -7.38
N ILE A 166 -9.62 -13.60 -7.54
CA ILE A 166 -8.90 -12.95 -6.44
C ILE A 166 -8.57 -11.51 -6.80
N ILE A 167 -8.47 -10.64 -5.78
CA ILE A 167 -8.13 -9.23 -5.99
C ILE A 167 -6.77 -8.93 -5.40
N LEU A 168 -5.84 -8.49 -6.25
CA LEU A 168 -4.46 -8.15 -5.89
C LEU A 168 -4.13 -6.72 -6.32
N ALA A 169 -3.06 -6.12 -5.78
CA ALA A 169 -2.53 -4.86 -6.34
C ALA A 169 -1.80 -5.14 -7.64
N ALA A 170 -2.16 -4.44 -8.71
CA ALA A 170 -1.56 -4.61 -10.04
C ALA A 170 -0.03 -4.46 -10.00
N ALA A 171 0.48 -3.41 -9.35
CA ALA A 171 1.92 -3.19 -9.20
C ALA A 171 2.67 -4.40 -8.58
N GLY A 172 2.02 -5.17 -7.69
CA GLY A 172 2.64 -6.36 -7.10
C GLY A 172 2.79 -7.50 -8.11
N LEU A 173 1.78 -7.71 -8.96
CA LEU A 173 1.81 -8.69 -10.04
C LEU A 173 2.82 -8.31 -11.12
N GLU A 174 2.79 -7.06 -11.58
CA GLU A 174 3.70 -6.54 -12.62
C GLU A 174 5.17 -6.65 -12.18
N ARG A 175 5.49 -6.26 -10.93
CA ARG A 175 6.85 -6.34 -10.38
C ARG A 175 7.39 -7.76 -10.30
N LEU A 176 6.52 -8.75 -10.10
CA LEU A 176 6.91 -10.16 -10.07
C LEU A 176 6.82 -10.86 -11.43
N GLY A 177 6.49 -10.14 -12.50
CA GLY A 177 6.38 -10.70 -13.84
C GLY A 177 5.09 -11.49 -14.09
N HIS A 178 4.08 -11.29 -13.24
CA HIS A 178 2.74 -11.92 -13.36
C HIS A 178 1.69 -10.97 -13.97
N GLY A 179 2.11 -9.99 -14.76
CA GLY A 179 1.18 -9.05 -15.42
C GLY A 179 0.20 -9.74 -16.37
N ASP A 180 0.60 -10.85 -16.98
CA ASP A 180 -0.23 -11.71 -17.84
C ASP A 180 -1.39 -12.38 -17.10
N ARG A 181 -1.31 -12.49 -15.75
CA ARG A 181 -2.37 -13.04 -14.91
C ARG A 181 -3.48 -12.02 -14.60
N ILE A 182 -3.29 -10.75 -14.93
CA ILE A 182 -4.30 -9.70 -14.75
C ILE A 182 -5.37 -9.87 -15.84
N SER A 183 -6.55 -10.34 -15.45
CA SER A 183 -7.69 -10.45 -16.39
C SER A 183 -8.21 -9.05 -16.74
N SER A 184 -8.36 -8.17 -15.74
CA SER A 184 -8.70 -6.76 -15.90
C SER A 184 -8.29 -5.94 -14.69
N LEU A 185 -8.24 -4.61 -14.84
CA LEU A 185 -8.16 -3.70 -13.71
C LEU A 185 -9.57 -3.34 -13.23
N ILE A 186 -9.76 -3.35 -11.91
CA ILE A 186 -11.01 -2.87 -11.32
C ILE A 186 -11.01 -1.34 -11.37
N SER A 187 -12.08 -0.77 -11.91
CA SER A 187 -12.22 0.68 -12.00
C SER A 187 -12.23 1.33 -10.60
N ALA A 188 -11.69 2.53 -10.47
CA ALA A 188 -11.69 3.28 -9.22
C ALA A 188 -13.12 3.59 -8.71
N ASP A 189 -14.12 3.62 -9.60
CA ASP A 189 -15.54 3.76 -9.23
C ASP A 189 -16.08 2.53 -8.48
N VAL A 190 -15.50 1.36 -8.73
CA VAL A 190 -15.83 0.11 -8.04
C VAL A 190 -14.96 -0.07 -6.82
N CYS A 191 -13.64 0.16 -6.94
CA CYS A 191 -12.71 -0.07 -5.85
C CYS A 191 -11.59 0.98 -5.84
N LEU A 192 -11.78 2.03 -5.05
CA LEU A 192 -10.76 3.07 -4.85
C LEU A 192 -9.52 2.47 -4.17
N PRO A 193 -8.30 2.78 -4.65
CA PRO A 193 -7.06 2.17 -4.15
C PRO A 193 -6.78 2.37 -2.65
N ALA A 194 -5.83 1.61 -2.13
CA ALA A 194 -5.28 1.87 -0.79
C ALA A 194 -4.33 3.07 -0.82
N VAL A 195 -4.26 3.79 0.32
CA VAL A 195 -3.28 4.85 0.56
C VAL A 195 -1.87 4.38 0.19
N GLY A 196 -1.19 5.12 -0.68
CA GLY A 196 0.18 4.81 -1.12
C GLY A 196 0.31 3.57 -2.02
N GLN A 197 -0.78 2.98 -2.51
CA GLN A 197 -0.69 1.82 -3.41
C GLN A 197 0.07 2.19 -4.68
N GLY A 198 1.00 1.34 -5.11
CA GLY A 198 1.86 1.54 -6.28
C GLY A 198 3.21 2.20 -5.97
N ALA A 199 3.32 3.03 -4.91
CA ALA A 199 4.57 3.69 -4.54
C ALA A 199 5.48 2.83 -3.66
N LEU A 200 6.80 3.03 -3.78
CA LEU A 200 7.79 2.55 -2.82
C LEU A 200 8.18 3.70 -1.90
N ALA A 201 8.39 3.36 -0.63
CA ALA A 201 8.93 4.26 0.38
C ALA A 201 10.36 3.85 0.74
N ILE A 202 11.26 4.82 0.78
CA ILE A 202 12.63 4.64 1.25
C ILE A 202 12.74 5.24 2.64
N GLU A 203 12.91 4.40 3.64
CA GLU A 203 13.02 4.78 5.04
C GLU A 203 14.49 4.84 5.47
N THR A 204 14.84 5.87 6.25
CA THR A 204 16.19 6.07 6.79
C THR A 204 16.13 6.67 8.19
N ARG A 205 17.30 6.75 8.84
CA ARG A 205 17.47 7.60 10.02
C ARG A 205 17.34 9.08 9.65
N THR A 206 16.59 9.82 10.47
CA THR A 206 16.43 11.28 10.30
C THR A 206 17.76 12.03 10.42
N ALA A 207 18.65 11.57 11.30
CA ALA A 207 19.96 12.18 11.55
C ALA A 207 21.00 11.89 10.45
N ASP A 208 20.80 10.88 9.61
CA ASP A 208 21.78 10.47 8.58
C ASP A 208 21.63 11.32 7.30
N LYS A 209 22.08 12.57 7.39
CA LYS A 209 22.00 13.52 6.27
C LYS A 209 22.70 13.01 5.01
N GLU A 210 23.87 12.36 5.15
CA GLU A 210 24.62 11.85 4.01
C GLU A 210 23.84 10.82 3.21
N VAL A 211 23.22 9.85 3.87
CA VAL A 211 22.38 8.83 3.23
C VAL A 211 21.16 9.49 2.59
N ARG A 212 20.48 10.41 3.29
CA ARG A 212 19.30 11.10 2.76
C ARG A 212 19.63 11.92 1.50
N ASP A 213 20.76 12.64 1.49
CA ASP A 213 21.20 13.39 0.31
C ASP A 213 21.47 12.45 -0.88
N MET A 214 22.10 11.29 -0.63
CA MET A 214 22.33 10.27 -1.67
C MET A 214 21.04 9.67 -2.24
N LEU A 215 19.94 9.64 -1.47
CA LEU A 215 18.67 9.06 -1.89
C LEU A 215 17.71 10.06 -2.54
N SER A 216 18.04 11.36 -2.52
CA SER A 216 17.14 12.43 -2.97
C SER A 216 16.69 12.30 -4.43
N PHE A 217 17.53 11.75 -5.31
CA PHE A 217 17.23 11.53 -6.74
C PHE A 217 16.12 10.48 -6.95
N LEU A 218 15.83 9.64 -5.96
CA LEU A 218 14.75 8.64 -6.00
C LEU A 218 13.38 9.25 -5.72
N ASN A 219 13.34 10.48 -5.18
CA ASN A 219 12.09 11.09 -4.76
C ASN A 219 11.35 11.71 -5.95
N ASP A 220 10.15 11.19 -6.24
CA ASP A 220 9.22 11.79 -7.19
C ASP A 220 8.29 12.77 -6.46
N LEU A 221 8.33 14.04 -6.86
CA LEU A 221 7.60 15.09 -6.17
C LEU A 221 6.08 14.91 -6.27
N ASN A 222 5.57 14.55 -7.46
CA ASN A 222 4.14 14.39 -7.68
C ASN A 222 3.59 13.23 -6.85
N THR A 223 4.28 12.09 -6.88
CA THR A 223 3.92 10.94 -6.05
C THR A 223 3.99 11.26 -4.56
N LYS A 224 5.04 11.99 -4.14
CA LYS A 224 5.16 12.39 -2.74
C LYS A 224 4.01 13.28 -2.30
N GLN A 225 3.67 14.32 -3.04
CA GLN A 225 2.55 15.22 -2.73
C GLN A 225 1.22 14.45 -2.70
N ALA A 226 0.95 13.61 -3.71
CA ALA A 226 -0.24 12.77 -3.75
C ALA A 226 -0.34 11.86 -2.51
N THR A 227 0.73 11.13 -2.21
CA THR A 227 0.73 10.18 -1.09
C THR A 227 0.80 10.86 0.28
N ASP A 228 1.37 12.05 0.41
CA ASP A 228 1.32 12.86 1.63
C ASP A 228 -0.13 13.28 1.94
N ALA A 229 -0.92 13.67 0.92
CA ALA A 229 -2.35 13.95 1.08
C ALA A 229 -3.14 12.70 1.52
N GLU A 230 -2.92 11.57 0.85
CA GLU A 230 -3.56 10.29 1.18
C GLU A 230 -3.25 9.86 2.63
N ARG A 231 -1.98 9.96 3.04
CA ARG A 231 -1.51 9.62 4.39
C ARG A 231 -2.04 10.59 5.45
N ALA A 232 -2.14 11.88 5.13
CA ALA A 232 -2.72 12.88 6.01
C ALA A 232 -4.22 12.61 6.28
N PHE A 233 -4.96 12.20 5.25
CA PHE A 233 -6.34 11.73 5.40
C PHE A 233 -6.41 10.52 6.33
N LEU A 234 -5.65 9.46 6.04
CA LEU A 234 -5.67 8.20 6.81
C LEU A 234 -5.25 8.41 8.27
N GLY A 235 -4.22 9.23 8.49
CA GLY A 235 -3.71 9.52 9.83
C GLY A 235 -4.73 10.23 10.73
N LEU A 236 -5.57 11.08 10.14
CA LEU A 236 -6.65 11.76 10.87
C LEU A 236 -7.76 10.80 11.33
N LEU A 237 -8.02 9.74 10.54
CA LEU A 237 -9.06 8.76 10.88
C LEU A 237 -8.55 7.68 11.86
N GLU A 238 -7.31 7.81 12.37
CA GLU A 238 -6.63 6.80 13.21
C GLU A 238 -6.64 5.40 12.58
N GLY A 239 -6.95 5.35 11.29
CA GLY A 239 -7.07 4.13 10.50
C GLY A 239 -5.70 3.56 10.16
N GLY A 240 -5.44 2.33 10.60
CA GLY A 240 -4.38 1.49 10.02
C GLY A 240 -4.92 0.74 8.79
N CYS A 241 -4.19 -0.26 8.33
CA CYS A 241 -4.62 -1.16 7.24
C CYS A 241 -5.90 -1.98 7.55
N GLN A 242 -6.52 -1.77 8.70
CA GLN A 242 -7.64 -2.57 9.25
C GLN A 242 -9.00 -1.89 9.15
N VAL A 243 -9.10 -0.81 8.41
CA VAL A 243 -10.37 -0.09 8.20
C VAL A 243 -10.73 -0.07 6.71
N PRO A 244 -12.01 -0.08 6.37
CA PRO A 244 -12.49 -0.05 4.99
C PRO A 244 -12.43 1.36 4.41
N ILE A 245 -11.22 1.89 4.29
CA ILE A 245 -10.89 3.21 3.77
C ILE A 245 -10.11 3.06 2.47
N GLY A 246 -10.51 3.78 1.43
CA GLY A 246 -9.78 3.99 0.19
C GLY A 246 -9.50 5.47 0.01
N VAL A 247 -8.30 5.81 -0.43
CA VAL A 247 -7.95 7.19 -0.79
C VAL A 247 -6.99 7.16 -1.97
N HIS A 248 -7.25 8.02 -2.93
CA HIS A 248 -6.37 8.23 -4.06
C HIS A 248 -6.25 9.71 -4.39
N ALA A 249 -5.03 10.14 -4.63
CA ALA A 249 -4.74 11.49 -5.06
C ALA A 249 -3.94 11.49 -6.36
N ASP A 250 -4.30 12.41 -7.25
CA ASP A 250 -3.60 12.68 -8.50
C ASP A 250 -3.09 14.11 -8.52
N VAL A 251 -1.85 14.30 -8.95
CA VAL A 251 -1.23 15.62 -9.12
C VAL A 251 -1.03 15.90 -10.61
N GLU A 252 -1.64 16.98 -11.09
CA GLU A 252 -1.48 17.47 -12.45
C GLU A 252 -0.96 18.91 -12.43
N GLY A 253 0.32 19.08 -12.78
CA GLY A 253 1.01 20.38 -12.67
C GLY A 253 1.03 20.86 -11.23
N GLU A 254 0.43 22.03 -10.96
CA GLU A 254 0.35 22.61 -9.61
C GLU A 254 -0.92 22.21 -8.83
N ASN A 255 -1.79 21.39 -9.42
CA ASN A 255 -3.07 21.04 -8.82
C ASN A 255 -3.08 19.60 -8.34
N ILE A 256 -3.85 19.36 -7.27
CA ILE A 256 -4.10 18.02 -6.72
C ILE A 256 -5.60 17.77 -6.64
N ARG A 257 -6.03 16.56 -7.00
CA ARG A 257 -7.37 16.03 -6.75
C ARG A 257 -7.23 14.86 -5.80
N ILE A 258 -7.96 14.89 -4.70
CA ILE A 258 -7.98 13.83 -3.68
C ILE A 258 -9.40 13.28 -3.63
N GLU A 259 -9.54 11.98 -3.77
CA GLU A 259 -10.79 11.26 -3.66
C GLU A 259 -10.69 10.20 -2.56
N ALA A 260 -11.70 10.10 -1.71
CA ALA A 260 -11.69 9.17 -0.59
C ALA A 260 -13.03 8.47 -0.39
N ILE A 261 -12.97 7.27 0.20
CA ILE A 261 -14.15 6.53 0.69
C ILE A 261 -13.94 6.11 2.15
N ILE A 262 -15.05 6.09 2.89
CA ILE A 262 -15.21 5.39 4.18
C ILE A 262 -16.42 4.47 4.04
N ALA A 263 -16.29 3.20 4.33
CA ALA A 263 -17.33 2.21 4.07
C ALA A 263 -17.64 1.35 5.31
N ALA A 264 -18.87 0.86 5.40
CA ALA A 264 -19.23 -0.24 6.29
C ALA A 264 -18.66 -1.55 5.76
N LEU A 265 -18.31 -2.51 6.65
CA LEU A 265 -17.65 -3.77 6.27
C LEU A 265 -18.46 -4.64 5.33
N ASP A 266 -19.78 -4.55 5.41
CA ASP A 266 -20.73 -5.28 4.56
C ASP A 266 -21.08 -4.55 3.26
N GLY A 267 -20.53 -3.37 3.04
CA GLY A 267 -20.80 -2.54 1.88
C GLY A 267 -22.16 -1.83 1.88
N SER A 268 -22.94 -1.94 2.96
CA SER A 268 -24.29 -1.33 3.07
C SER A 268 -24.25 0.19 3.01
N THR A 269 -23.15 0.81 3.43
CA THR A 269 -22.96 2.25 3.43
C THR A 269 -21.57 2.60 2.94
N ILE A 270 -21.48 3.48 1.95
CA ILE A 270 -20.22 4.10 1.49
C ILE A 270 -20.39 5.60 1.47
N LEU A 271 -19.56 6.30 2.23
CA LEU A 271 -19.34 7.73 2.06
C LEU A 271 -18.21 7.91 1.03
N ARG A 272 -18.45 8.72 0.00
CA ARG A 272 -17.45 9.05 -1.03
C ARG A 272 -17.44 10.56 -1.24
N ASP A 273 -16.26 11.15 -1.23
CA ASP A 273 -16.11 12.60 -1.39
C ASP A 273 -14.78 12.94 -2.07
N THR A 274 -14.70 14.16 -2.59
CA THR A 274 -13.54 14.66 -3.34
C THR A 274 -13.20 16.07 -2.91
N ILE A 275 -11.92 16.42 -2.88
CA ILE A 275 -11.43 17.79 -2.73
C ILE A 275 -10.37 18.07 -3.78
N ASN A 276 -10.35 19.33 -4.28
CA ASN A 276 -9.33 19.80 -5.22
C ASN A 276 -8.63 21.01 -4.62
N GLY A 277 -7.36 21.23 -4.98
CA GLY A 277 -6.59 22.38 -4.53
C GLY A 277 -5.20 22.43 -5.13
N LYS A 278 -4.31 23.17 -4.49
CA LYS A 278 -2.89 23.22 -4.90
C LYS A 278 -2.13 22.03 -4.34
N ALA A 279 -1.20 21.48 -5.12
CA ALA A 279 -0.37 20.35 -4.70
C ALA A 279 0.51 20.66 -3.48
N ASP A 280 0.91 21.91 -3.30
CA ASP A 280 1.67 22.36 -2.12
C ASP A 280 0.83 22.32 -0.84
N ASP A 281 -0.51 22.33 -0.94
CA ASP A 281 -1.44 22.21 0.18
C ASP A 281 -1.87 20.77 0.46
N ALA A 282 -1.25 19.78 -0.17
CA ALA A 282 -1.64 18.36 -0.19
C ALA A 282 -2.02 17.81 1.20
N VAL A 283 -1.16 18.00 2.20
CA VAL A 283 -1.40 17.53 3.59
C VAL A 283 -2.63 18.20 4.18
N SER A 284 -2.76 19.52 4.03
CA SER A 284 -3.91 20.29 4.54
C SER A 284 -5.22 19.85 3.90
N LEU A 285 -5.20 19.64 2.56
CA LEU A 285 -6.37 19.17 1.81
C LEU A 285 -6.78 17.75 2.23
N GLY A 286 -5.82 16.84 2.42
CA GLY A 286 -6.10 15.50 2.95
C GLY A 286 -6.79 15.54 4.32
N GLN A 287 -6.28 16.39 5.23
CA GLN A 287 -6.89 16.60 6.55
C GLN A 287 -8.29 17.25 6.47
N GLN A 288 -8.50 18.23 5.58
CA GLN A 288 -9.79 18.87 5.38
C GLN A 288 -10.84 17.86 4.88
N LEU A 289 -10.48 17.05 3.88
CA LEU A 289 -11.35 15.99 3.37
C LEU A 289 -11.70 14.99 4.48
N GLY A 290 -10.73 14.56 5.27
CA GLY A 290 -10.94 13.65 6.39
C GLY A 290 -11.91 14.21 7.44
N LYS A 291 -11.72 15.46 7.88
CA LYS A 291 -12.63 16.13 8.82
C LYS A 291 -14.05 16.23 8.27
N LYS A 292 -14.18 16.61 6.99
CA LYS A 292 -15.47 16.70 6.31
C LYS A 292 -16.20 15.37 6.29
N MET A 293 -15.51 14.29 5.91
CA MET A 293 -16.09 12.96 5.82
C MET A 293 -16.43 12.36 7.19
N LEU A 294 -15.60 12.59 8.22
CA LEU A 294 -15.94 12.20 9.60
C LEU A 294 -17.24 12.86 10.07
N ALA A 295 -17.38 14.18 9.85
CA ALA A 295 -18.57 14.93 10.20
C ALA A 295 -19.83 14.53 9.39
N ALA A 296 -19.64 13.95 8.20
CA ALA A 296 -20.72 13.48 7.33
C ALA A 296 -21.21 12.05 7.65
N GLY A 297 -20.80 11.48 8.80
CA GLY A 297 -21.20 10.13 9.24
C GLY A 297 -20.07 9.10 9.19
N GLY A 298 -18.85 9.50 8.79
CA GLY A 298 -17.70 8.61 8.76
C GLY A 298 -17.29 8.12 10.14
N GLN A 299 -17.48 8.94 11.18
CA GLN A 299 -17.17 8.58 12.55
C GLN A 299 -18.04 7.42 13.05
N GLU A 300 -19.34 7.45 12.74
CA GLU A 300 -20.30 6.41 13.10
C GLU A 300 -19.97 5.07 12.40
N ILE A 301 -19.62 5.14 11.11
CA ILE A 301 -19.21 3.94 10.35
C ILE A 301 -17.97 3.33 11.00
N LEU A 302 -16.93 4.11 11.28
CA LEU A 302 -15.68 3.62 11.87
C LEU A 302 -15.90 3.08 13.29
N ALA A 303 -16.71 3.74 14.12
CA ALA A 303 -17.04 3.29 15.47
C ALA A 303 -17.79 1.95 15.50
N SER A 304 -18.50 1.60 14.43
CA SER A 304 -19.19 0.30 14.34
C SER A 304 -18.25 -0.86 14.01
N ILE A 305 -16.99 -0.60 13.65
CA ILE A 305 -15.99 -1.59 13.22
C ILE A 305 -14.97 -1.88 14.33
N LEU A 306 -14.70 -0.89 15.17
CA LEU A 306 -13.74 -0.94 16.29
C LEU A 306 -14.39 -1.46 17.55
#